data_ff1aaf16276337adf23d0650fb24b6ce
#
_entry.id   ff1aaf16276337adf23d0650fb24b6ce
#
_cell.length_a   1.000
_cell.length_b   1.000
_cell.length_c   1.000
_cell.angle_alpha   90.00
_cell.angle_beta   90.00
_cell.angle_gamma   90.00
#
_symmetry.space_group_name_H-M   'P 1'
#
loop_
_entity.id
_entity.type
_entity.pdbx_description
1 polymer ?
#
loop_
_entity_poly.entity_id
_entity_poly.type
_entity_poly.pdbx_seq_one_letter_code
_entity_poly.pdbx_strand_id
1 'polypeptide(L)'
;MPFPTADKKTLLAVKGVGPTVITRLEQLGYNSLEQLARADAREIVQDAASLVGSTCWKNSPQARKAIEAAIEAASLARLEEK
;
A
#
# COMPACT_ATOMS: atom_id res chain seq x y z
N MET A 1 5.21 -3.83 12.62
CA MET A 1 6.52 -4.08 12.04
C MET A 1 6.57 -3.56 10.61
N PRO A 2 7.70 -3.04 10.15
CA PRO A 2 7.80 -2.57 8.77
C PRO A 2 7.86 -3.72 7.78
N PHE A 3 7.61 -3.40 6.52
CA PHE A 3 7.78 -4.38 5.45
C PHE A 3 9.21 -4.90 5.40
N PRO A 4 9.40 -6.19 5.06
CA PRO A 4 10.74 -6.69 4.77
C PRO A 4 11.36 -5.91 3.62
N THR A 5 12.70 -5.87 3.57
CA THR A 5 13.42 -5.13 2.53
C THR A 5 13.00 -5.56 1.12
N ALA A 6 12.82 -6.86 0.91
CA ALA A 6 12.41 -7.38 -0.40
C ALA A 6 11.03 -6.85 -0.79
N ASP A 7 10.08 -6.83 0.15
CA ASP A 7 8.74 -6.34 -0.12
C ASP A 7 8.75 -4.84 -0.39
N LYS A 8 9.55 -4.08 0.37
CA LYS A 8 9.73 -2.65 0.14
C LYS A 8 10.24 -2.37 -1.26
N LYS A 9 11.25 -3.12 -1.69
CA LYS A 9 11.81 -2.95 -3.04
C LYS A 9 10.78 -3.22 -4.12
N THR A 10 9.98 -4.26 -3.93
CA THR A 10 8.90 -4.57 -4.86
C THR A 10 7.91 -3.42 -4.98
N LEU A 11 7.50 -2.86 -3.84
CA LEU A 11 6.56 -1.75 -3.83
C LEU A 11 7.17 -0.47 -4.41
N LEU A 12 8.43 -0.19 -4.09
CA LEU A 12 9.10 1.00 -4.62
C LEU A 12 9.30 0.94 -6.13
N ALA A 13 9.36 -0.25 -6.69
CA ALA A 13 9.47 -0.43 -8.14
C ALA A 13 8.16 -0.11 -8.85
N VAL A 14 7.05 -0.06 -8.13
CA VAL A 14 5.74 0.24 -8.71
C VAL A 14 5.62 1.74 -8.98
N LYS A 15 5.23 2.08 -10.19
CA LYS A 15 5.04 3.48 -10.57
C LYS A 15 3.95 4.11 -9.72
N GLY A 16 4.25 5.25 -9.11
CA GLY A 16 3.32 5.98 -8.26
C GLY A 16 3.38 5.60 -6.79
N VAL A 17 4.10 4.53 -6.43
CA VAL A 17 4.27 4.13 -5.04
C VAL A 17 5.61 4.67 -4.54
N GLY A 18 5.56 5.52 -3.54
CA GLY A 18 6.76 6.10 -2.94
C GLY A 18 6.91 5.70 -1.47
N PRO A 19 7.99 6.17 -0.82
CA PRO A 19 8.22 5.86 0.59
C PRO A 19 7.07 6.28 1.50
N THR A 20 6.40 7.38 1.16
CA THR A 20 5.27 7.87 1.97
C THR A 20 4.13 6.86 1.97
N VAL A 21 3.82 6.29 0.81
CA VAL A 21 2.75 5.29 0.70
C VAL A 21 3.10 4.08 1.56
N ILE A 22 4.34 3.61 1.47
CA ILE A 22 4.79 2.46 2.24
C ILE A 22 4.69 2.75 3.73
N THR A 23 5.12 3.94 4.16
CA THR A 23 5.04 4.34 5.56
C THR A 23 3.59 4.32 6.07
N ARG A 24 2.66 4.82 5.28
CA ARG A 24 1.24 4.81 5.66
C ARG A 24 0.72 3.39 5.80
N LEU A 25 1.09 2.51 4.88
CA LEU A 25 0.67 1.11 4.97
C LEU A 25 1.21 0.44 6.23
N GLU A 26 2.47 0.71 6.57
CA GLU A 26 3.07 0.19 7.79
C GLU A 26 2.33 0.68 9.03
N GLN A 27 1.96 1.95 9.06
CA GLN A 27 1.22 2.55 10.15
C GLN A 27 -0.17 1.94 10.32
N LEU A 28 -0.75 1.47 9.22
CA LEU A 28 -2.06 0.81 9.25
C LEU A 28 -1.98 -0.66 9.63
N GLY A 29 -0.78 -1.18 9.83
CA GLY A 29 -0.59 -2.56 10.26
C GLY A 29 -0.22 -3.52 9.14
N TYR A 30 -0.04 -3.05 7.93
CA TYR A 30 0.40 -3.89 6.82
C TYR A 30 1.91 -4.06 6.89
N ASN A 31 2.37 -5.28 6.95
CA ASN A 31 3.80 -5.57 7.04
C ASN A 31 4.26 -6.66 6.09
N SER A 32 3.41 -7.07 5.15
CA SER A 32 3.79 -8.05 4.14
C SER A 32 2.96 -7.85 2.88
N LEU A 33 3.48 -8.31 1.75
CA LEU A 33 2.75 -8.28 0.49
C LEU A 33 1.51 -9.17 0.54
N GLU A 34 1.56 -10.24 1.29
CA GLU A 34 0.42 -11.13 1.43
C GLU A 34 -0.78 -10.40 2.05
N GLN A 35 -0.54 -9.64 3.12
CA GLN A 35 -1.58 -8.84 3.74
C GLN A 35 -2.12 -7.81 2.77
N LEU A 36 -1.22 -7.14 2.07
CA LEU A 36 -1.59 -6.09 1.12
C LEU A 36 -2.42 -6.65 -0.04
N ALA A 37 -2.06 -7.82 -0.53
CA ALA A 37 -2.78 -8.47 -1.63
C ALA A 37 -4.23 -8.78 -1.29
N ARG A 38 -4.54 -8.95 -0.02
CA ARG A 38 -5.90 -9.22 0.47
C ARG A 38 -6.67 -7.97 0.82
N ALA A 39 -6.02 -6.81 0.78
CA ALA A 39 -6.62 -5.57 1.21
C ALA A 39 -7.47 -4.94 0.10
N ASP A 40 -8.36 -4.03 0.52
CA ASP A 40 -9.18 -3.24 -0.39
C ASP A 40 -8.62 -1.82 -0.41
N ALA A 41 -8.39 -1.29 -1.62
CA ALA A 41 -7.83 0.05 -1.77
C ALA A 41 -8.70 1.11 -1.10
N ARG A 42 -10.01 0.97 -1.15
CA ARG A 42 -10.92 1.92 -0.51
C ARG A 42 -10.75 1.94 0.99
N GLU A 43 -10.64 0.77 1.61
CA GLU A 43 -10.43 0.68 3.04
C GLU A 43 -9.11 1.31 3.44
N ILE A 44 -8.05 1.04 2.67
CA ILE A 44 -6.74 1.60 2.97
C ILE A 44 -6.78 3.12 2.89
N VAL A 45 -7.40 3.67 1.86
CA VAL A 45 -7.49 5.12 1.70
C VAL A 45 -8.27 5.75 2.84
N GLN A 46 -9.39 5.15 3.23
CA GLN A 46 -10.18 5.64 4.35
C GLN A 46 -9.42 5.57 5.66
N ASP A 47 -8.76 4.45 5.90
CA ASP A 47 -7.98 4.26 7.13
C ASP A 47 -6.79 5.23 7.19
N ALA A 48 -6.12 5.44 6.07
CA ALA A 48 -5.03 6.41 6.01
C ALA A 48 -5.51 7.83 6.27
N ALA A 49 -6.66 8.20 5.72
CA ALA A 49 -7.24 9.51 5.95
C ALA A 49 -7.57 9.70 7.43
N SER A 50 -8.14 8.69 8.09
CA SER A 50 -8.42 8.73 9.52
C SER A 50 -7.16 8.82 10.35
N LEU A 51 -6.13 8.08 9.97
CA LEU A 51 -4.86 8.04 10.69
C LEU A 51 -4.19 9.40 10.73
N VAL A 52 -4.19 10.11 9.60
CA VAL A 52 -3.53 11.42 9.51
C VAL A 52 -4.48 12.58 9.81
N GLY A 53 -5.75 12.28 10.06
CA GLY A 53 -6.74 13.31 10.35
C GLY A 53 -7.01 14.25 9.16
N SER A 54 -6.84 13.76 7.94
CA SER A 54 -6.98 14.56 6.73
C SER A 54 -7.81 13.84 5.69
N THR A 55 -8.72 14.57 5.06
CA THR A 55 -9.51 14.04 3.96
C THR A 55 -8.77 14.07 2.63
N CYS A 56 -7.56 14.63 2.60
CA CYS A 56 -6.76 14.71 1.37
C CYS A 56 -6.51 13.34 0.75
N TRP A 57 -6.22 12.35 1.56
CA TRP A 57 -6.01 10.99 1.07
C TRP A 57 -7.28 10.41 0.45
N LYS A 58 -8.40 10.61 1.11
CA LYS A 58 -9.67 10.11 0.66
C LYS A 58 -10.08 10.70 -0.69
N ASN A 59 -9.77 11.99 -0.89
CA ASN A 59 -10.16 12.72 -2.08
C ASN A 59 -9.08 12.80 -3.15
N SER A 60 -7.94 12.15 -2.94
CA SER A 60 -6.83 12.19 -3.88
C SER A 60 -6.87 11.01 -4.84
N PRO A 61 -7.11 11.24 -6.14
CA PRO A 61 -7.06 10.15 -7.12
C PRO A 61 -5.66 9.53 -7.22
N GLN A 62 -4.62 10.34 -7.00
CA GLN A 62 -3.24 9.84 -7.05
C GLN A 62 -2.94 8.87 -5.93
N ALA A 63 -3.37 9.20 -4.71
CA ALA A 63 -3.18 8.32 -3.57
C ALA A 63 -3.91 7.00 -3.78
N ARG A 64 -5.15 7.07 -4.25
CA ARG A 64 -5.95 5.88 -4.53
C ARG A 64 -5.30 5.00 -5.59
N LYS A 65 -4.83 5.60 -6.68
CA LYS A 65 -4.16 4.87 -7.74
C LYS A 65 -2.86 4.21 -7.24
N ALA A 66 -2.11 4.92 -6.41
CA ALA A 66 -0.89 4.36 -5.82
C ALA A 66 -1.20 3.13 -4.96
N ILE A 67 -2.23 3.21 -4.15
CA ILE A 67 -2.66 2.08 -3.31
C ILE A 67 -3.13 0.91 -4.18
N GLU A 68 -3.94 1.19 -5.20
CA GLU A 68 -4.41 0.15 -6.12
C GLU A 68 -3.23 -0.54 -6.82
N ALA A 69 -2.26 0.25 -7.27
CA ALA A 69 -1.06 -0.29 -7.93
C ALA A 69 -0.23 -1.14 -6.97
N ALA A 70 -0.13 -0.71 -5.71
CA ALA A 70 0.59 -1.46 -4.69
C ALA A 70 -0.08 -2.81 -4.43
N ILE A 71 -1.41 -2.84 -4.34
CA ILE A 71 -2.17 -4.07 -4.12
C ILE A 71 -2.00 -5.01 -5.32
N GLU A 72 -2.07 -4.46 -6.52
CA GLU A 72 -1.87 -5.25 -7.73
C GLU A 72 -0.48 -5.88 -7.77
N ALA A 73 0.55 -5.09 -7.47
CA ALA A 73 1.93 -5.58 -7.42
C ALA A 73 2.09 -6.67 -6.36
N ALA A 74 1.46 -6.50 -5.21
CA ALA A 74 1.48 -7.49 -4.14
C ALA A 74 0.83 -8.79 -4.58
N SER A 75 -0.29 -8.70 -5.29
CA SER A 75 -0.99 -9.88 -5.80
C SER A 75 -0.14 -10.63 -6.82
N LEU A 76 0.51 -9.90 -7.72
CA LEU A 76 1.38 -10.51 -8.73
C LEU A 76 2.60 -11.16 -8.09
N ALA A 77 3.23 -10.51 -7.13
CA ALA A 77 4.38 -11.06 -6.42
C ALA A 77 4.01 -12.34 -5.69
N ARG A 78 2.83 -12.36 -5.09
CA ARG A 78 2.33 -13.54 -4.39
C ARG A 78 2.14 -14.72 -5.32
N LEU A 79 1.63 -14.46 -6.54
CA LEU A 79 1.45 -15.50 -7.53
C LEU A 79 2.77 -16.08 -8.02
N GLU A 80 3.81 -15.27 -8.05
CA GLU A 80 5.13 -15.69 -8.51
C GLU A 80 5.89 -16.51 -7.47
N GLU A 81 5.50 -16.46 -6.22
CA GLU A 81 6.19 -17.11 -5.12
C GLU A 81 5.87 -18.58 -4.94
N LYS A 82 5.22 -19.19 -5.85
CA LYS A 82 4.89 -20.60 -5.71
C LYS A 82 6.09 -21.51 -5.81
#